data_bf64f662b6eaff9bd315af15c547ff52
#
_entry.id   bf64f662b6eaff9bd315af15c547ff52
#
_cell.length_a   1.000
_cell.length_b   1.000
_cell.length_c   1.000
_cell.angle_alpha   90.00
_cell.angle_beta   90.00
_cell.angle_gamma   90.00
#
_symmetry.space_group_name_H-M   'P 1'
#
loop_
_entity.id
_entity.type
_entity.pdbx_description
1 polymer ?
#
loop_
_entity_poly.entity_id
_entity_poly.type
_entity_poly.pdbx_seq_one_letter_code
_entity_poly.pdbx_strand_id
1 'polypeptide(L)'
;MMTDIEIARSTELVKIKELARNYGIPEDYVTHYGRHMAKVDISLIDEEKVRNSNLILVTAITPTKAGIGKTTVSVGLALGMNKIGKKTIVALREPSLGPCFGMKGGAAGGGYAQVLPMEKINLHFTGDFHAITSANNMISALLDNYIYQNRDNGFGLKEILWRRVLDVNDRSLRYIVTGLGPKTNGITQESGFDITPASEIMAILCLAKDEDDLRHRIENILLGFTYD
;
A
#
# COMPACT_ATOMS: atom_id res chain seq x y z
N MET A 1 26.22 14.14 13.99
CA MET A 1 25.70 12.85 13.48
C MET A 1 24.92 13.18 12.23
N MET A 2 25.17 12.49 11.11
CA MET A 2 24.44 12.74 9.85
C MET A 2 22.98 12.36 10.00
N THR A 3 22.09 13.15 9.40
CA THR A 3 20.67 12.84 9.31
C THR A 3 20.42 11.73 8.28
N ASP A 4 19.24 11.09 8.32
CA ASP A 4 18.85 10.05 7.36
C ASP A 4 18.94 10.54 5.92
N ILE A 5 18.57 11.80 5.66
CA ILE A 5 18.63 12.43 4.34
C ILE A 5 20.09 12.65 3.89
N GLU A 6 20.96 13.08 4.79
CA GLU A 6 22.38 13.26 4.48
C GLU A 6 23.05 11.93 4.15
N ILE A 7 22.75 10.87 4.91
CA ILE A 7 23.23 9.51 4.63
C ILE A 7 22.71 9.03 3.27
N ALA A 8 21.42 9.18 3.00
CA ALA A 8 20.82 8.79 1.72
C ALA A 8 21.47 9.50 0.52
N ARG A 9 21.73 10.81 0.64
CA ARG A 9 22.34 11.62 -0.44
C ARG A 9 23.82 11.38 -0.62
N SER A 10 24.53 10.92 0.42
CA SER A 10 25.95 10.57 0.34
C SER A 10 26.21 9.19 -0.27
N THR A 11 25.18 8.37 -0.45
CA THR A 11 25.28 7.00 -0.94
C THR A 11 25.12 6.96 -2.47
N GLU A 12 26.06 6.34 -3.18
CA GLU A 12 25.94 6.11 -4.61
C GLU A 12 24.84 5.08 -4.90
N LEU A 13 23.91 5.44 -5.81
CA LEU A 13 22.78 4.59 -6.17
C LEU A 13 23.18 3.59 -7.27
N VAL A 14 22.98 2.32 -7.00
CA VAL A 14 23.10 1.26 -8.01
C VAL A 14 21.91 1.34 -8.98
N LYS A 15 22.15 1.15 -10.29
CA LYS A 15 21.08 1.08 -11.27
C LYS A 15 20.26 -0.18 -11.05
N ILE A 16 18.91 -0.05 -11.12
CA ILE A 16 18.01 -1.19 -10.87
C ILE A 16 18.25 -2.35 -11.82
N LYS A 17 18.62 -2.07 -13.07
CA LYS A 17 18.98 -3.10 -14.06
C LYS A 17 20.19 -3.94 -13.62
N GLU A 18 21.21 -3.32 -13.04
CA GLU A 18 22.38 -4.00 -12.51
C GLU A 18 22.04 -4.83 -11.30
N LEU A 19 21.19 -4.27 -10.41
CA LEU A 19 20.69 -4.97 -9.24
C LEU A 19 19.88 -6.21 -9.61
N ALA A 20 18.91 -6.08 -10.52
CA ALA A 20 18.10 -7.18 -11.02
C ALA A 20 18.96 -8.32 -11.58
N ARG A 21 19.97 -7.98 -12.39
CA ARG A 21 20.93 -8.95 -12.96
C ARG A 21 21.71 -9.68 -11.86
N ASN A 22 22.16 -8.97 -10.83
CA ASN A 22 22.92 -9.55 -9.72
C ASN A 22 22.10 -10.56 -8.90
N TYR A 23 20.77 -10.37 -8.88
CA TYR A 23 19.83 -11.31 -8.23
C TYR A 23 19.29 -12.38 -9.19
N GLY A 24 19.71 -12.36 -10.47
CA GLY A 24 19.27 -13.35 -11.46
C GLY A 24 17.85 -13.14 -11.98
N ILE A 25 17.35 -11.92 -11.93
CA ILE A 25 16.04 -11.54 -12.48
C ILE A 25 16.24 -11.21 -13.96
N PRO A 26 15.57 -11.94 -14.91
CA PRO A 26 15.68 -11.67 -16.33
C PRO A 26 15.07 -10.32 -16.69
N GLU A 27 15.64 -9.63 -17.67
CA GLU A 27 15.21 -8.28 -18.10
C GLU A 27 13.74 -8.24 -18.53
N ASP A 28 13.27 -9.29 -19.20
CA ASP A 28 11.90 -9.40 -19.71
C ASP A 28 10.82 -9.38 -18.61
N TYR A 29 11.21 -9.66 -17.38
CA TYR A 29 10.33 -9.61 -16.21
C TYR A 29 10.44 -8.29 -15.43
N VAL A 30 11.17 -7.29 -15.95
CA VAL A 30 11.45 -6.03 -15.24
C VAL A 30 10.85 -4.84 -15.97
N THR A 31 9.87 -4.20 -15.37
CA THR A 31 9.33 -2.91 -15.84
C THR A 31 10.01 -1.77 -15.09
N HIS A 32 10.81 -0.98 -15.79
CA HIS A 32 11.59 0.11 -15.20
C HIS A 32 10.74 1.34 -14.87
N TYR A 33 10.90 1.84 -13.63
CA TYR A 33 10.39 3.14 -13.18
C TYR A 33 11.57 4.10 -12.93
N GLY A 34 12.17 4.55 -14.02
CA GLY A 34 13.41 5.32 -14.00
C GLY A 34 14.65 4.43 -13.78
N ARG A 35 15.72 5.03 -13.21
CA ARG A 35 17.03 4.36 -13.13
C ARG A 35 17.19 3.42 -11.93
N HIS A 36 16.44 3.64 -10.87
CA HIS A 36 16.69 3.04 -9.55
C HIS A 36 15.49 2.29 -8.95
N MET A 37 14.39 2.19 -9.69
CA MET A 37 13.17 1.50 -9.27
C MET A 37 12.62 0.67 -10.42
N ALA A 38 11.96 -0.45 -10.11
CA ALA A 38 11.29 -1.29 -11.10
C ALA A 38 10.15 -2.08 -10.44
N LYS A 39 9.23 -2.55 -11.27
CA LYS A 39 8.31 -3.64 -10.93
C LYS A 39 8.82 -4.94 -11.55
N VAL A 40 8.59 -6.05 -10.87
CA VAL A 40 8.93 -7.39 -11.33
C VAL A 40 7.61 -8.12 -11.60
N ASP A 41 7.52 -8.77 -12.76
CA ASP A 41 6.35 -9.53 -13.14
C ASP A 41 6.16 -10.73 -12.19
N ILE A 42 4.95 -10.92 -11.70
CA ILE A 42 4.60 -11.99 -10.76
C ILE A 42 4.71 -13.38 -11.38
N SER A 43 4.67 -13.51 -12.70
CA SER A 43 4.87 -14.79 -13.39
C SER A 43 6.29 -15.36 -13.23
N LEU A 44 7.23 -14.56 -12.69
CA LEU A 44 8.56 -15.04 -12.29
C LEU A 44 8.53 -15.91 -11.03
N ILE A 45 7.42 -15.95 -10.29
CA ILE A 45 7.31 -16.72 -9.06
C ILE A 45 7.47 -18.21 -9.38
N ASP A 46 8.44 -18.83 -8.73
CA ASP A 46 8.75 -20.25 -8.80
C ASP A 46 8.39 -20.90 -7.46
N GLU A 47 7.28 -21.62 -7.45
CA GLU A 47 6.73 -22.25 -6.25
C GLU A 47 7.71 -23.23 -5.58
N GLU A 48 8.56 -23.90 -6.34
CA GLU A 48 9.57 -24.80 -5.79
C GLU A 48 10.65 -24.03 -5.07
N LYS A 49 11.12 -22.91 -5.64
CA LYS A 49 12.07 -22.02 -4.98
C LYS A 49 11.47 -21.38 -3.73
N VAL A 50 10.20 -20.99 -3.78
CA VAL A 50 9.49 -20.45 -2.61
C VAL A 50 9.49 -21.46 -1.46
N ARG A 51 9.12 -22.72 -1.72
CA ARG A 51 9.09 -23.80 -0.70
C ARG A 51 10.46 -24.11 -0.12
N ASN A 52 11.51 -23.97 -0.92
CA ASN A 52 12.90 -24.22 -0.49
C ASN A 52 13.59 -22.99 0.08
N SER A 53 12.90 -21.86 0.17
CA SER A 53 13.41 -20.61 0.75
C SER A 53 13.12 -20.51 2.24
N ASN A 54 13.87 -19.67 2.94
CA ASN A 54 13.65 -19.37 4.36
C ASN A 54 12.96 -18.03 4.50
N LEU A 55 11.84 -17.99 5.22
CA LEU A 55 11.13 -16.76 5.57
C LEU A 55 11.49 -16.32 6.98
N ILE A 56 11.95 -15.09 7.14
CA ILE A 56 12.21 -14.46 8.44
C ILE A 56 11.18 -13.34 8.64
N LEU A 57 10.29 -13.53 9.60
CA LEU A 57 9.30 -12.53 9.97
C LEU A 57 9.82 -11.60 11.06
N VAL A 58 9.89 -10.29 10.76
CA VAL A 58 10.20 -9.24 11.75
C VAL A 58 8.88 -8.59 12.19
N THR A 59 8.49 -8.82 13.42
CA THR A 59 7.23 -8.35 13.98
C THR A 59 7.41 -7.70 15.35
N ALA A 60 6.33 -7.26 15.94
CA ALA A 60 6.29 -6.70 17.29
C ALA A 60 4.96 -6.97 17.98
N ILE A 61 5.00 -7.18 19.27
CA ILE A 61 3.85 -7.51 20.09
C ILE A 61 2.92 -6.30 20.23
N THR A 62 3.49 -5.09 20.44
CA THR A 62 2.71 -3.90 20.71
C THR A 62 3.15 -2.73 19.82
N PRO A 63 2.21 -2.01 19.17
CA PRO A 63 2.53 -0.79 18.46
C PRO A 63 2.84 0.35 19.44
N THR A 64 3.76 1.24 19.07
CA THR A 64 4.06 2.47 19.79
C THR A 64 3.81 3.70 18.92
N LYS A 65 3.62 4.88 19.54
CA LYS A 65 3.37 6.13 18.80
C LYS A 65 4.52 6.48 17.83
N ALA A 66 5.76 6.32 18.27
CA ALA A 66 6.96 6.63 17.47
C ALA A 66 7.39 5.48 16.53
N GLY A 67 6.74 4.32 16.62
CA GLY A 67 7.21 3.10 15.97
C GLY A 67 8.32 2.41 16.77
N ILE A 68 8.52 1.13 16.52
CA ILE A 68 9.47 0.27 17.26
C ILE A 68 10.64 -0.22 16.40
N GLY A 69 10.83 0.38 15.23
CA GLY A 69 11.98 0.11 14.37
C GLY A 69 11.92 -1.19 13.54
N LYS A 70 10.73 -1.81 13.34
CA LYS A 70 10.62 -3.03 12.53
C LYS A 70 11.28 -2.91 11.16
N THR A 71 10.99 -1.86 10.43
CA THR A 71 11.55 -1.62 9.09
C THR A 71 13.07 -1.48 9.15
N THR A 72 13.60 -0.68 10.07
CA THR A 72 15.04 -0.49 10.26
C THR A 72 15.74 -1.81 10.59
N VAL A 73 15.14 -2.63 11.45
CA VAL A 73 15.67 -3.96 11.79
C VAL A 73 15.61 -4.89 10.58
N SER A 74 14.52 -4.91 9.82
CA SER A 74 14.39 -5.74 8.60
C SER A 74 15.44 -5.39 7.55
N VAL A 75 15.63 -4.10 7.28
CA VAL A 75 16.65 -3.63 6.33
C VAL A 75 18.05 -3.95 6.84
N GLY A 76 18.35 -3.63 8.11
CA GLY A 76 19.64 -3.92 8.72
C GLY A 76 19.99 -5.42 8.73
N LEU A 77 19.01 -6.27 9.00
CA LEU A 77 19.16 -7.72 8.94
C LEU A 77 19.50 -8.18 7.52
N ALA A 78 18.74 -7.72 6.50
CA ALA A 78 19.00 -8.07 5.11
C ALA A 78 20.39 -7.61 4.65
N LEU A 79 20.80 -6.40 5.01
CA LEU A 79 22.15 -5.89 4.74
C LEU A 79 23.23 -6.75 5.41
N GLY A 80 23.03 -7.10 6.69
CA GLY A 80 23.96 -7.93 7.44
C GLY A 80 24.10 -9.33 6.84
N MET A 81 22.97 -9.95 6.46
CA MET A 81 22.98 -11.28 5.84
C MET A 81 23.66 -11.26 4.47
N ASN A 82 23.40 -10.28 3.62
CA ASN A 82 24.11 -10.12 2.35
C ASN A 82 25.61 -9.90 2.55
N LYS A 83 26.02 -9.16 3.58
CA LYS A 83 27.43 -8.92 3.92
C LYS A 83 28.17 -10.22 4.29
N ILE A 84 27.49 -11.18 4.89
CA ILE A 84 28.07 -12.50 5.22
C ILE A 84 27.86 -13.54 4.11
N GLY A 85 27.48 -13.10 2.91
CA GLY A 85 27.35 -13.94 1.72
C GLY A 85 26.03 -14.74 1.62
N LYS A 86 25.03 -14.42 2.43
CA LYS A 86 23.68 -15.03 2.30
C LYS A 86 22.85 -14.19 1.33
N LYS A 87 22.31 -14.82 0.27
CA LYS A 87 21.39 -14.14 -0.64
C LYS A 87 20.08 -13.85 0.10
N THR A 88 19.82 -12.58 0.34
CA THR A 88 18.64 -12.14 1.11
C THR A 88 17.99 -10.95 0.43
N ILE A 89 16.67 -11.01 0.32
CA ILE A 89 15.81 -9.90 -0.14
C ILE A 89 14.91 -9.51 1.03
N VAL A 90 14.76 -8.21 1.26
CA VAL A 90 13.81 -7.69 2.23
C VAL A 90 12.50 -7.34 1.53
N ALA A 91 11.38 -7.85 2.05
CA ALA A 91 10.04 -7.43 1.66
C ALA A 91 9.49 -6.48 2.72
N LEU A 92 9.20 -5.27 2.32
CA LEU A 92 8.69 -4.21 3.19
C LEU A 92 7.29 -3.80 2.77
N ARG A 93 6.54 -3.27 3.71
CA ARG A 93 5.29 -2.61 3.40
C ARG A 93 5.56 -1.33 2.63
N GLU A 94 4.77 -1.06 1.59
CA GLU A 94 4.86 0.18 0.84
C GLU A 94 4.61 1.40 1.74
N PRO A 95 5.38 2.49 1.59
CA PRO A 95 5.20 3.71 2.36
C PRO A 95 3.92 4.45 1.97
N SER A 96 3.17 4.89 2.97
CA SER A 96 2.03 5.78 2.84
C SER A 96 2.44 7.20 3.23
N LEU A 97 1.88 8.21 2.56
CA LEU A 97 2.17 9.63 2.84
C LEU A 97 1.80 10.02 4.28
N GLY A 98 0.69 9.51 4.80
CA GLY A 98 0.24 9.83 6.13
C GLY A 98 1.28 9.50 7.21
N PRO A 99 1.79 8.28 7.34
CA PRO A 99 2.91 7.96 8.23
C PRO A 99 4.21 8.70 7.91
N CYS A 100 4.52 8.94 6.64
CA CYS A 100 5.73 9.65 6.22
C CYS A 100 5.82 11.08 6.78
N PHE A 101 4.70 11.80 6.75
CA PHE A 101 4.58 13.15 7.31
C PHE A 101 4.10 13.16 8.77
N GLY A 102 3.96 12.01 9.40
CA GLY A 102 3.56 11.84 10.79
C GLY A 102 4.73 11.58 11.73
N MET A 103 4.40 11.26 12.97
CA MET A 103 5.39 10.96 14.04
C MET A 103 6.22 9.69 13.78
N LYS A 104 5.79 8.80 12.88
CA LYS A 104 6.47 7.53 12.59
C LYS A 104 7.58 7.64 11.55
N GLY A 105 7.64 8.73 10.80
CA GLY A 105 8.58 8.90 9.69
C GLY A 105 8.31 7.97 8.51
N GLY A 106 9.24 7.94 7.54
CA GLY A 106 9.13 7.15 6.34
C GLY A 106 9.30 5.64 6.55
N ALA A 107 8.82 4.84 5.60
CA ALA A 107 8.89 3.39 5.64
C ALA A 107 10.18 2.81 4.98
N ALA A 108 11.10 3.66 4.54
CA ALA A 108 12.35 3.24 3.91
C ALA A 108 13.46 2.82 4.90
N GLY A 109 13.19 2.80 6.20
CA GLY A 109 14.18 2.55 7.25
C GLY A 109 14.79 3.85 7.80
N GLY A 110 15.95 3.77 8.45
CA GLY A 110 16.64 4.92 9.03
C GLY A 110 18.12 4.67 9.29
N GLY A 111 18.90 5.74 9.46
CA GLY A 111 20.35 5.67 9.59
C GLY A 111 20.99 5.02 8.37
N TYR A 112 21.90 4.11 8.59
CA TYR A 112 22.52 3.30 7.52
C TYR A 112 21.67 2.10 7.07
N ALA A 113 20.57 1.80 7.76
CA ALA A 113 19.63 0.76 7.39
C ALA A 113 18.44 1.35 6.61
N GLN A 114 18.71 1.84 5.40
CA GLN A 114 17.73 2.47 4.51
C GLN A 114 17.64 1.77 3.17
N VAL A 115 16.43 1.82 2.55
CA VAL A 115 16.22 1.50 1.15
C VAL A 115 16.26 2.79 0.34
N LEU A 116 17.02 2.80 -0.75
CA LEU A 116 17.25 3.97 -1.59
C LEU A 116 16.64 3.78 -2.99
N PRO A 117 16.17 4.85 -3.64
CA PRO A 117 16.15 6.26 -3.24
C PRO A 117 15.02 6.59 -2.25
N MET A 118 15.36 6.91 -1.02
CA MET A 118 14.43 7.09 0.10
C MET A 118 13.33 8.13 -0.18
N GLU A 119 13.71 9.29 -0.70
CA GLU A 119 12.76 10.39 -0.97
C GLU A 119 11.67 9.96 -1.99
N LYS A 120 12.04 9.24 -3.05
CA LYS A 120 11.09 8.73 -4.06
C LYS A 120 10.22 7.60 -3.53
N ILE A 121 10.82 6.71 -2.73
CA ILE A 121 10.09 5.60 -2.12
C ILE A 121 9.01 6.12 -1.16
N ASN A 122 9.33 7.13 -0.36
CA ASN A 122 8.39 7.70 0.60
C ASN A 122 7.30 8.58 -0.03
N LEU A 123 7.45 8.99 -1.30
CA LEU A 123 6.54 9.89 -1.99
C LEU A 123 5.92 9.22 -3.23
N HIS A 124 4.90 8.37 -3.02
CA HIS A 124 4.20 7.64 -4.08
C HIS A 124 5.09 6.78 -4.99
N PHE A 125 5.96 6.05 -4.43
CA PHE A 125 6.89 5.09 -5.02
C PHE A 125 6.66 4.78 -6.52
N THR A 126 5.75 3.86 -6.87
CA THR A 126 5.37 3.51 -8.25
C THR A 126 3.91 3.79 -8.58
N GLY A 127 3.18 4.50 -7.72
CA GLY A 127 1.80 4.92 -7.93
C GLY A 127 0.74 3.92 -7.47
N ASP A 128 1.11 2.86 -6.77
CA ASP A 128 0.17 1.81 -6.34
C ASP A 128 -0.85 2.33 -5.33
N PHE A 129 -0.45 3.16 -4.36
CA PHE A 129 -1.40 3.83 -3.46
C PHE A 129 -2.39 4.74 -4.17
N HIS A 130 -1.96 5.45 -5.22
CA HIS A 130 -2.86 6.24 -6.04
C HIS A 130 -3.89 5.36 -6.76
N ALA A 131 -3.45 4.24 -7.33
CA ALA A 131 -4.33 3.27 -7.98
C ALA A 131 -5.35 2.69 -7.00
N ILE A 132 -4.92 2.28 -5.80
CA ILE A 132 -5.79 1.76 -4.74
C ILE A 132 -6.80 2.82 -4.28
N THR A 133 -6.36 4.06 -4.05
CA THR A 133 -7.23 5.19 -3.70
C THR A 133 -8.31 5.40 -4.76
N SER A 134 -7.92 5.39 -6.03
CA SER A 134 -8.83 5.58 -7.16
C SER A 134 -9.83 4.44 -7.28
N ALA A 135 -9.39 3.20 -7.16
CA ALA A 135 -10.26 2.01 -7.19
C ALA A 135 -11.29 2.03 -6.05
N ASN A 136 -10.83 2.26 -4.82
CA ASN A 136 -11.72 2.33 -3.65
C ASN A 136 -12.76 3.44 -3.78
N ASN A 137 -12.35 4.63 -4.21
CA ASN A 137 -13.26 5.77 -4.35
C ASN A 137 -14.19 5.62 -5.55
N MET A 138 -13.79 4.89 -6.59
CA MET A 138 -14.69 4.52 -7.69
C MET A 138 -15.84 3.64 -7.19
N ILE A 139 -15.56 2.64 -6.35
CA ILE A 139 -16.60 1.80 -5.73
C ILE A 139 -17.55 2.68 -4.91
N SER A 140 -17.05 3.62 -4.11
CA SER A 140 -17.88 4.58 -3.37
C SER A 140 -18.81 5.37 -4.29
N ALA A 141 -18.27 5.91 -5.39
CA ALA A 141 -19.04 6.71 -6.34
C ALA A 141 -20.10 5.88 -7.08
N LEU A 142 -19.78 4.65 -7.45
CA LEU A 142 -20.71 3.71 -8.08
C LEU A 142 -21.81 3.31 -7.12
N LEU A 143 -21.49 3.05 -5.85
CA LEU A 143 -22.48 2.74 -4.82
C LEU A 143 -23.45 3.90 -4.59
N ASP A 144 -22.95 5.12 -4.42
CA ASP A 144 -23.80 6.31 -4.26
C ASP A 144 -24.71 6.50 -5.46
N ASN A 145 -24.20 6.33 -6.67
CA ASN A 145 -25.01 6.41 -7.89
C ASN A 145 -26.05 5.29 -7.95
N TYR A 146 -25.70 4.06 -7.58
CA TYR A 146 -26.64 2.95 -7.55
C TYR A 146 -27.78 3.19 -6.57
N ILE A 147 -27.50 3.67 -5.36
CA ILE A 147 -28.52 4.02 -4.35
C ILE A 147 -29.42 5.14 -4.89
N TYR A 148 -28.83 6.17 -5.50
CA TYR A 148 -29.59 7.29 -6.06
C TYR A 148 -30.53 6.86 -7.17
N GLN A 149 -30.07 6.04 -8.11
CA GLN A 149 -30.89 5.57 -9.25
C GLN A 149 -32.01 4.61 -8.83
N ASN A 150 -31.83 3.87 -7.75
CA ASN A 150 -32.79 2.87 -7.28
C ASN A 150 -33.65 3.35 -6.10
N ARG A 151 -33.56 4.60 -5.68
CA ARG A 151 -34.30 5.14 -4.52
C ARG A 151 -35.82 5.02 -4.65
N ASP A 152 -36.32 5.12 -5.88
CA ASP A 152 -37.78 5.04 -6.15
C ASP A 152 -38.27 3.59 -6.32
N ASN A 153 -37.37 2.62 -6.39
CA ASN A 153 -37.66 1.19 -6.53
C ASN A 153 -37.70 0.44 -5.19
N GLY A 154 -37.69 1.17 -4.06
CA GLY A 154 -37.69 0.58 -2.73
C GLY A 154 -36.32 0.03 -2.31
N PHE A 155 -35.28 0.16 -3.14
CA PHE A 155 -33.93 -0.19 -2.72
C PHE A 155 -33.40 0.82 -1.70
N GLY A 156 -33.06 0.33 -0.53
CA GLY A 156 -32.41 1.12 0.51
C GLY A 156 -31.38 0.33 1.27
N LEU A 157 -30.28 0.99 1.61
CA LEU A 157 -29.30 0.45 2.54
C LEU A 157 -29.60 1.00 3.93
N LYS A 158 -29.77 0.12 4.89
CA LYS A 158 -29.90 0.45 6.30
C LYS A 158 -28.59 1.01 6.84
N GLU A 159 -27.48 0.45 6.38
CA GLU A 159 -26.14 0.82 6.81
C GLU A 159 -25.17 0.67 5.65
N ILE A 160 -24.38 1.69 5.39
CA ILE A 160 -23.29 1.67 4.41
C ILE A 160 -21.98 1.53 5.18
N LEU A 161 -21.28 0.42 4.96
CA LEU A 161 -19.98 0.15 5.58
C LEU A 161 -18.82 0.73 4.77
N TRP A 162 -19.03 0.86 3.45
CA TRP A 162 -17.99 1.28 2.54
C TRP A 162 -17.67 2.77 2.68
N ARG A 163 -16.41 3.08 2.95
CA ARG A 163 -15.93 4.46 3.08
C ARG A 163 -14.99 4.82 1.94
N ARG A 164 -14.86 6.12 1.71
CA ARG A 164 -13.82 6.68 0.84
C ARG A 164 -12.47 6.57 1.52
N VAL A 165 -11.39 6.71 0.74
CA VAL A 165 -10.03 6.72 1.28
C VAL A 165 -9.23 7.89 0.74
N LEU A 166 -8.26 8.31 1.55
CA LEU A 166 -7.29 9.34 1.20
C LEU A 166 -5.95 8.98 1.84
N ASP A 167 -4.83 9.10 1.09
CA ASP A 167 -3.52 8.71 1.63
C ASP A 167 -2.89 9.82 2.48
N VAL A 168 -3.67 10.40 3.39
CA VAL A 168 -3.23 11.36 4.40
C VAL A 168 -3.89 11.08 5.74
N ASN A 169 -3.27 11.54 6.84
CA ASN A 169 -3.85 11.49 8.17
C ASN A 169 -4.71 12.74 8.41
N ASP A 170 -5.96 12.72 7.98
CA ASP A 170 -6.91 13.78 8.25
C ASP A 170 -8.03 13.30 9.17
N ARG A 171 -7.99 13.75 10.42
CA ARG A 171 -8.99 13.38 11.43
C ARG A 171 -10.33 14.08 11.22
N SER A 172 -10.35 15.23 10.55
CA SER A 172 -11.56 16.01 10.28
C SER A 172 -12.48 15.29 9.28
N LEU A 173 -11.92 14.42 8.46
CA LEU A 173 -12.65 13.66 7.43
C LEU A 173 -13.14 12.29 7.89
N ARG A 174 -12.93 11.89 9.15
CA ARG A 174 -13.35 10.58 9.65
C ARG A 174 -14.86 10.39 9.68
N TYR A 175 -15.59 11.49 9.95
CA TYR A 175 -17.03 11.54 9.92
C TYR A 175 -17.46 12.80 9.19
N ILE A 176 -18.17 12.64 8.08
CA ILE A 176 -18.65 13.72 7.23
C ILE A 176 -20.08 13.43 6.77
N VAL A 177 -20.73 14.44 6.27
CA VAL A 177 -22.01 14.29 5.58
C VAL A 177 -21.75 14.45 4.08
N THR A 178 -22.15 13.44 3.30
CA THR A 178 -22.09 13.45 1.83
C THR A 178 -23.46 13.76 1.23
N GLY A 179 -23.53 14.10 -0.07
CA GLY A 179 -24.78 14.34 -0.80
C GLY A 179 -25.47 15.66 -0.45
N LEU A 180 -24.80 16.62 0.18
CA LEU A 180 -25.35 17.95 0.45
C LEU A 180 -25.49 18.77 -0.84
N GLY A 181 -26.51 19.63 -0.91
CA GLY A 181 -26.76 20.54 -2.01
C GLY A 181 -27.94 20.13 -2.92
N PRO A 182 -27.85 20.37 -4.23
CA PRO A 182 -28.92 20.00 -5.16
C PRO A 182 -29.22 18.50 -5.17
N LYS A 183 -30.45 18.13 -5.53
CA LYS A 183 -30.88 16.71 -5.62
C LYS A 183 -29.96 15.83 -6.49
N THR A 184 -29.26 16.43 -7.44
CA THR A 184 -28.30 15.75 -8.32
C THR A 184 -27.01 15.33 -7.62
N ASN A 185 -26.76 15.80 -6.39
CA ASN A 185 -25.57 15.42 -5.61
C ASN A 185 -25.72 14.07 -4.88
N GLY A 186 -26.86 13.41 -5.06
CA GLY A 186 -27.12 12.11 -4.44
C GLY A 186 -27.99 12.19 -3.20
N ILE A 187 -27.93 11.16 -2.36
CA ILE A 187 -28.67 11.06 -1.11
C ILE A 187 -27.79 11.54 0.03
N THR A 188 -28.33 12.41 0.89
CA THR A 188 -27.60 12.90 2.07
C THR A 188 -27.42 11.77 3.08
N GLN A 189 -26.18 11.48 3.44
CA GLN A 189 -25.84 10.41 4.36
C GLN A 189 -24.56 10.66 5.12
N GLU A 190 -24.41 10.02 6.28
CA GLU A 190 -23.13 9.99 7.00
C GLU A 190 -22.13 9.08 6.26
N SER A 191 -20.90 9.51 6.18
CA SER A 191 -19.79 8.77 5.59
C SER A 191 -18.47 9.20 6.23
N GLY A 192 -17.33 8.84 5.64
CA GLY A 192 -16.02 9.25 6.09
C GLY A 192 -14.91 8.86 5.14
N PHE A 193 -13.71 9.26 5.52
CA PHE A 193 -12.48 8.86 4.84
C PHE A 193 -11.60 8.07 5.80
N ASP A 194 -11.19 6.90 5.36
CA ASP A 194 -10.10 6.15 5.98
C ASP A 194 -8.78 6.42 5.26
N ILE A 195 -7.67 6.03 5.84
CA ILE A 195 -6.38 6.15 5.16
C ILE A 195 -6.21 5.00 4.15
N THR A 196 -5.72 5.29 2.95
CA THR A 196 -5.59 4.31 1.86
C THR A 196 -4.97 2.97 2.27
N PRO A 197 -3.86 2.92 3.05
CA PRO A 197 -3.28 1.63 3.45
C PRO A 197 -4.15 0.80 4.41
N ALA A 198 -5.22 1.35 4.95
CA ALA A 198 -6.20 0.63 5.77
C ALA A 198 -7.46 0.23 4.98
N SER A 199 -7.50 0.51 3.67
CA SER A 199 -8.63 0.13 2.82
C SER A 199 -8.73 -1.37 2.62
N GLU A 200 -9.95 -1.85 2.38
CA GLU A 200 -10.20 -3.24 2.02
C GLU A 200 -9.57 -3.60 0.67
N ILE A 201 -9.55 -2.67 -0.30
CA ILE A 201 -8.86 -2.86 -1.58
C ILE A 201 -7.37 -3.13 -1.38
N MET A 202 -6.71 -2.42 -0.47
CA MET A 202 -5.31 -2.70 -0.14
C MET A 202 -5.14 -4.09 0.49
N ALA A 203 -6.03 -4.48 1.39
CA ALA A 203 -5.98 -5.80 2.02
C ALA A 203 -6.21 -6.92 0.99
N ILE A 204 -7.18 -6.75 0.10
CA ILE A 204 -7.47 -7.69 -0.99
C ILE A 204 -6.25 -7.84 -1.90
N LEU A 205 -5.66 -6.73 -2.36
CA LEU A 205 -4.47 -6.76 -3.22
C LEU A 205 -3.29 -7.49 -2.56
N CYS A 206 -3.07 -7.25 -1.27
CA CYS A 206 -1.98 -7.90 -0.53
C CYS A 206 -2.21 -9.40 -0.26
N LEU A 207 -3.45 -9.87 -0.29
CA LEU A 207 -3.83 -11.24 0.04
C LEU A 207 -4.21 -12.08 -1.18
N ALA A 208 -4.45 -11.45 -2.33
CA ALA A 208 -4.77 -12.13 -3.57
C ALA A 208 -3.56 -12.95 -4.06
N LYS A 209 -3.83 -14.16 -4.56
CA LYS A 209 -2.81 -15.07 -5.09
C LYS A 209 -2.50 -14.81 -6.56
N ASP A 210 -3.53 -14.42 -7.30
CA ASP A 210 -3.51 -14.17 -8.74
C ASP A 210 -4.65 -13.20 -9.12
N GLU A 211 -4.80 -12.90 -10.39
CA GLU A 211 -5.83 -11.99 -10.89
C GLU A 211 -7.24 -12.54 -10.72
N ASP A 212 -7.44 -13.85 -10.83
CA ASP A 212 -8.75 -14.48 -10.65
C ASP A 212 -9.19 -14.44 -9.18
N ASP A 213 -8.29 -14.70 -8.24
CA ASP A 213 -8.55 -14.55 -6.80
C ASP A 213 -8.80 -13.07 -6.43
N LEU A 214 -8.04 -12.13 -7.05
CA LEU A 214 -8.26 -10.70 -6.88
C LEU A 214 -9.67 -10.31 -7.31
N ARG A 215 -10.10 -10.73 -8.50
CA ARG A 215 -11.44 -10.49 -9.03
C ARG A 215 -12.50 -11.07 -8.11
N HIS A 216 -12.38 -12.33 -7.74
CA HIS A 216 -13.33 -13.01 -6.87
C HIS A 216 -13.51 -12.28 -5.54
N ARG A 217 -12.43 -11.82 -4.92
CA ARG A 217 -12.50 -11.06 -3.66
C ARG A 217 -13.19 -9.72 -3.84
N ILE A 218 -12.90 -8.99 -4.92
CA ILE A 218 -13.54 -7.70 -5.22
C ILE A 218 -15.04 -7.87 -5.46
N GLU A 219 -15.45 -8.91 -6.18
CA GLU A 219 -16.88 -9.23 -6.43
C GLU A 219 -17.65 -9.59 -5.15
N ASN A 220 -16.97 -9.99 -4.09
CA ASN A 220 -17.55 -10.39 -2.81
C ASN A 220 -17.33 -9.39 -1.66
N ILE A 221 -17.03 -8.13 -1.97
CA ILE A 221 -16.91 -7.07 -0.97
C ILE A 221 -18.28 -6.77 -0.34
N LEU A 222 -18.31 -6.69 0.99
CA LEU A 222 -19.50 -6.24 1.71
C LEU A 222 -19.55 -4.71 1.74
N LEU A 223 -20.49 -4.13 1.00
CA LEU A 223 -20.65 -2.68 0.89
C LEU A 223 -21.58 -2.08 1.95
N GLY A 224 -22.53 -2.87 2.45
CA GLY A 224 -23.53 -2.44 3.41
C GLY A 224 -24.58 -3.49 3.66
N PHE A 225 -25.60 -3.15 4.44
CA PHE A 225 -26.74 -3.99 4.76
C PHE A 225 -28.03 -3.36 4.25
N THR A 226 -28.93 -4.17 3.70
CA THR A 226 -30.31 -3.77 3.33
C THR A 226 -31.22 -3.76 4.55
N TYR A 227 -32.46 -3.27 4.36
CA TYR A 227 -33.49 -3.30 5.42
C TYR A 227 -34.13 -4.67 5.57
N ASP A 228 -33.98 -5.56 4.60
CA ASP A 228 -34.56 -6.91 4.55
C ASP A 228 -33.70 -7.96 5.24
#